data_5999aea2fd73a14392c80d21ca9c11c6
#
_entry.id   5999aea2fd73a14392c80d21ca9c11c6
#
_cell.length_a   1.000
_cell.length_b   1.000
_cell.length_c   1.000
_cell.angle_alpha   90.00
_cell.angle_beta   90.00
_cell.angle_gamma   90.00
#
_symmetry.space_group_name_H-M   'P 1'
#
loop_
_entity.id
_entity.type
_entity.pdbx_description
1 polymer ?
#
loop_
_entity_poly.entity_id
_entity_poly.type
_entity_poly.pdbx_seq_one_letter_code
_entity_poly.pdbx_strand_id
1 'polypeptide(L)'
;MVSFTINELGLDCRNPFSGVYLAPETDKQKRQPLSVEQIRTLQRHCFDKDDDVRWLVALISDTGMRLAEAAGLMMKDLFLDRPHPHVVVTPYPHRSLKTKASERIVPLVGASLWAAQRLSERNDSDFCLPRYTNKDRCDSNSASAAINKWVKSVAGDEAVIHGLRHSFRDRLRAAEAPSELID
;
A
#
# COMPACT_ATOMS: atom_id res chain seq x y z
N MET A 1 17.00 -17.19 12.46
CA MET A 1 18.01 -16.16 12.75
C MET A 1 18.94 -16.53 13.90
N VAL A 2 18.48 -16.78 15.13
CA VAL A 2 19.38 -17.07 16.27
C VAL A 2 20.35 -18.23 16.02
N SER A 3 19.88 -19.39 15.54
CA SER A 3 20.79 -20.52 15.20
C SER A 3 21.79 -20.18 14.11
N PHE A 4 21.40 -19.37 13.12
CA PHE A 4 22.30 -18.90 12.09
C PHE A 4 23.41 -18.00 12.69
N THR A 5 23.03 -17.04 13.52
CA THR A 5 24.02 -16.14 14.17
C THR A 5 24.99 -16.91 15.07
N ILE A 6 24.51 -17.90 15.84
CA ILE A 6 25.37 -18.77 16.67
C ILE A 6 26.40 -19.50 15.82
N ASN A 7 25.98 -20.07 14.69
CA ASN A 7 26.86 -20.80 13.79
C ASN A 7 27.87 -19.88 13.07
N GLU A 8 27.41 -18.75 12.54
CA GLU A 8 28.24 -17.79 11.81
C GLU A 8 29.32 -17.15 12.71
N LEU A 9 28.98 -16.89 13.97
CA LEU A 9 29.92 -16.28 14.93
C LEU A 9 30.71 -17.31 15.72
N GLY A 10 30.53 -18.62 15.49
CA GLY A 10 31.22 -19.70 16.22
C GLY A 10 30.96 -19.66 17.72
N LEU A 11 29.77 -19.21 18.16
CA LEU A 11 29.47 -19.08 19.58
C LEU A 11 29.21 -20.47 20.20
N ASP A 12 29.92 -20.78 21.26
CA ASP A 12 29.71 -22.01 22.03
C ASP A 12 28.51 -21.84 23.01
N CYS A 13 27.33 -21.66 22.44
CA CYS A 13 26.10 -21.57 23.20
C CYS A 13 24.95 -22.27 22.49
N ARG A 14 24.04 -22.84 23.25
CA ARG A 14 22.84 -23.46 22.71
C ARG A 14 21.80 -22.40 22.40
N ASN A 15 21.11 -22.53 21.26
CA ASN A 15 19.99 -21.64 20.95
C ASN A 15 18.89 -21.74 22.04
N PRO A 16 18.64 -20.69 22.83
CA PRO A 16 17.67 -20.74 23.94
C PRO A 16 16.23 -20.90 23.46
N PHE A 17 15.96 -20.65 22.15
CA PHE A 17 14.64 -20.83 21.54
C PHE A 17 14.49 -22.20 20.84
N SER A 18 15.50 -23.08 20.96
CA SER A 18 15.41 -24.43 20.40
C SER A 18 14.38 -25.25 21.17
N GLY A 19 13.38 -25.78 20.46
CA GLY A 19 12.31 -26.59 21.09
C GLY A 19 11.15 -25.79 21.68
N VAL A 20 11.15 -24.46 21.56
CA VAL A 20 9.96 -23.66 21.91
C VAL A 20 8.83 -24.00 20.94
N TYR A 21 7.76 -24.59 21.44
CA TYR A 21 6.55 -24.84 20.67
C TYR A 21 5.86 -23.51 20.40
N LEU A 22 5.89 -23.10 19.14
CA LEU A 22 5.04 -22.02 18.67
C LEU A 22 3.72 -22.65 18.23
N ALA A 23 2.66 -22.41 18.98
CA ALA A 23 1.33 -22.81 18.55
C ALA A 23 1.09 -22.32 17.12
N PRO A 24 0.52 -23.15 16.21
CA PRO A 24 0.12 -22.66 14.91
C PRO A 24 -0.75 -21.42 15.11
N GLU A 25 -0.45 -20.32 14.39
CA GLU A 25 -1.29 -19.12 14.43
C GLU A 25 -2.64 -19.45 13.79
N THR A 26 -3.53 -20.05 14.57
CA THR A 26 -4.88 -20.45 14.15
C THR A 26 -5.81 -19.25 13.98
N ASP A 27 -5.46 -18.09 14.52
CA ASP A 27 -6.31 -16.89 14.57
C ASP A 27 -5.89 -15.74 13.64
N LYS A 28 -4.99 -15.96 12.69
CA LYS A 28 -4.79 -14.95 11.65
C LYS A 28 -6.01 -14.94 10.74
N GLN A 29 -7.01 -14.13 11.05
CA GLN A 29 -8.05 -13.78 10.10
C GLN A 29 -7.38 -13.36 8.78
N LYS A 30 -7.51 -14.21 7.76
CA LYS A 30 -7.04 -13.88 6.41
C LYS A 30 -7.81 -12.63 5.98
N ARG A 31 -7.08 -11.53 5.78
CA ARG A 31 -7.68 -10.29 5.27
C ARG A 31 -8.35 -10.60 3.94
N GLN A 32 -9.67 -10.45 3.90
CA GLN A 32 -10.46 -10.74 2.73
C GLN A 32 -10.29 -9.64 1.67
N PRO A 33 -10.27 -9.99 0.38
CA PRO A 33 -10.39 -9.00 -0.68
C PRO A 33 -11.78 -8.33 -0.61
N LEU A 34 -11.85 -7.06 -0.98
CA LEU A 34 -13.12 -6.35 -1.12
C LEU A 34 -13.81 -6.78 -2.42
N SER A 35 -15.12 -6.86 -2.41
CA SER A 35 -15.91 -7.08 -3.62
C SER A 35 -15.83 -5.86 -4.56
N VAL A 36 -16.14 -6.06 -5.82
CA VAL A 36 -16.19 -4.98 -6.83
C VAL A 36 -17.21 -3.90 -6.42
N GLU A 37 -18.32 -4.29 -5.81
CA GLU A 37 -19.34 -3.36 -5.33
C GLU A 37 -18.82 -2.50 -4.16
N GLN A 38 -18.14 -3.10 -3.20
CA GLN A 38 -17.49 -2.39 -2.09
C GLN A 38 -16.45 -1.39 -2.61
N ILE A 39 -15.64 -1.79 -3.60
CA ILE A 39 -14.64 -0.90 -4.23
C ILE A 39 -15.32 0.28 -4.90
N ARG A 40 -16.36 0.05 -5.71
CA ARG A 40 -17.12 1.13 -6.37
C ARG A 40 -17.76 2.09 -5.37
N THR A 41 -18.29 1.56 -4.28
CA THR A 41 -18.86 2.37 -3.20
C THR A 41 -17.79 3.24 -2.56
N LEU A 42 -16.64 2.67 -2.21
CA LEU A 42 -15.50 3.42 -1.67
C LEU A 42 -15.04 4.52 -2.63
N GLN A 43 -14.87 4.19 -3.92
CA GLN A 43 -14.43 5.16 -4.94
C GLN A 43 -15.44 6.32 -5.08
N ARG A 44 -16.74 6.03 -5.08
CA ARG A 44 -17.78 7.08 -5.11
C ARG A 44 -17.66 8.01 -3.92
N HIS A 45 -17.54 7.48 -2.72
CA HIS A 45 -17.33 8.28 -1.52
C HIS A 45 -15.99 9.04 -1.54
N CYS A 46 -14.96 8.52 -2.21
CA CYS A 46 -13.71 9.26 -2.42
C CYS A 46 -13.94 10.51 -3.29
N PHE A 47 -14.68 10.36 -4.39
CA PHE A 47 -15.02 11.50 -5.26
C PHE A 47 -15.88 12.54 -4.55
N ASP A 48 -16.86 12.10 -3.76
CA ASP A 48 -17.78 12.99 -3.04
C ASP A 48 -17.08 13.81 -1.95
N LYS A 49 -16.10 13.22 -1.25
CA LYS A 49 -15.38 13.88 -0.15
C LYS A 49 -14.18 14.70 -0.60
N ASP A 50 -13.51 14.27 -1.65
CA ASP A 50 -12.42 14.97 -2.35
C ASP A 50 -11.37 15.59 -1.41
N ASP A 51 -10.77 14.75 -0.55
CA ASP A 51 -9.72 15.14 0.39
C ASP A 51 -8.50 14.19 0.34
N ASP A 52 -7.41 14.56 0.99
CA ASP A 52 -6.12 13.86 0.98
C ASP A 52 -6.21 12.38 1.42
N VAL A 53 -7.08 12.09 2.38
CA VAL A 53 -7.29 10.70 2.86
C VAL A 53 -7.98 9.86 1.78
N ARG A 54 -8.97 10.45 1.09
CA ARG A 54 -9.75 9.77 0.04
C ARG A 54 -8.94 9.64 -1.24
N TRP A 55 -8.10 10.60 -1.56
CA TRP A 55 -7.14 10.46 -2.68
C TRP A 55 -6.19 9.29 -2.45
N LEU A 56 -5.69 9.10 -1.21
CA LEU A 56 -4.84 7.95 -0.89
C LEU A 56 -5.57 6.62 -1.06
N VAL A 57 -6.84 6.52 -0.64
CA VAL A 57 -7.65 5.31 -0.83
C VAL A 57 -7.94 5.05 -2.31
N ALA A 58 -8.34 6.08 -3.05
CA ALA A 58 -8.61 6.00 -4.48
C ALA A 58 -7.35 5.60 -5.26
N LEU A 59 -6.19 6.16 -4.92
CA LEU A 59 -4.90 5.79 -5.51
C LEU A 59 -4.62 4.29 -5.35
N ILE A 60 -4.80 3.75 -4.13
CA ILE A 60 -4.53 2.33 -3.84
C ILE A 60 -5.55 1.42 -4.51
N SER A 61 -6.81 1.85 -4.67
CA SER A 61 -7.90 1.01 -5.18
C SER A 61 -7.66 0.48 -6.61
N ASP A 62 -7.00 1.26 -7.46
CA ASP A 62 -6.73 0.89 -8.86
C ASP A 62 -5.24 0.73 -9.19
N THR A 63 -4.36 0.76 -8.18
CA THR A 63 -2.92 0.49 -8.34
C THR A 63 -2.45 -0.73 -7.56
N GLY A 64 -3.20 -1.12 -6.52
CA GLY A 64 -2.78 -2.18 -5.61
C GLY A 64 -1.47 -1.89 -4.86
N MET A 65 -1.02 -0.65 -4.79
CA MET A 65 0.18 -0.25 -4.06
C MET A 65 0.05 -0.57 -2.56
N ARG A 66 1.19 -0.80 -1.90
CA ARG A 66 1.20 -0.85 -0.44
C ARG A 66 0.94 0.54 0.14
N LEU A 67 0.26 0.60 1.28
CA LEU A 67 -0.08 1.88 1.91
C LEU A 67 1.16 2.79 2.13
N ALA A 68 2.27 2.23 2.61
CA ALA A 68 3.50 3.00 2.79
C ALA A 68 4.12 3.47 1.46
N GLU A 69 3.96 2.70 0.38
CA GLU A 69 4.40 3.12 -0.95
C GLU A 69 3.60 4.32 -1.44
N ALA A 70 2.27 4.25 -1.34
CA ALA A 70 1.39 5.32 -1.77
C ALA A 70 1.46 6.57 -0.88
N ALA A 71 1.47 6.39 0.45
CA ALA A 71 1.56 7.52 1.39
C ALA A 71 2.90 8.27 1.30
N GLY A 72 3.98 7.56 0.95
CA GLY A 72 5.33 8.12 0.86
C GLY A 72 5.73 8.62 -0.54
N LEU A 73 4.79 8.81 -1.47
CA LEU A 73 5.09 9.37 -2.79
C LEU A 73 5.52 10.84 -2.69
N MET A 74 6.45 11.19 -3.55
CA MET A 74 6.83 12.58 -3.81
C MET A 74 6.16 13.09 -5.09
N MET A 75 5.98 14.40 -5.21
CA MET A 75 5.39 15.02 -6.40
C MET A 75 6.14 14.66 -7.68
N LYS A 76 7.47 14.56 -7.61
CA LYS A 76 8.33 14.15 -8.72
C LYS A 76 8.15 12.70 -9.18
N ASP A 77 7.45 11.86 -8.39
CA ASP A 77 7.16 10.47 -8.75
C ASP A 77 5.92 10.36 -9.66
N LEU A 78 5.14 11.45 -9.81
CA LEU A 78 3.93 11.50 -10.64
C LEU A 78 4.28 11.95 -12.07
N PHE A 79 3.93 11.15 -13.05
CA PHE A 79 4.12 11.42 -14.48
C PHE A 79 2.74 11.43 -15.17
N LEU A 80 2.03 12.57 -15.07
CA LEU A 80 0.65 12.69 -15.52
C LEU A 80 0.52 13.19 -16.97
N ASP A 81 1.52 13.89 -17.48
CA ASP A 81 1.59 14.49 -18.80
C ASP A 81 2.13 13.54 -19.89
N ARG A 82 2.29 12.26 -19.56
CA ARG A 82 2.78 11.23 -20.47
C ARG A 82 1.62 10.52 -21.20
N PRO A 83 1.86 9.90 -22.38
CA PRO A 83 0.84 9.11 -23.08
C PRO A 83 0.19 8.03 -22.21
N HIS A 84 0.95 7.49 -21.27
CA HIS A 84 0.50 6.57 -20.22
C HIS A 84 0.82 7.16 -18.85
N PRO A 85 -0.15 7.84 -18.21
CA PRO A 85 0.04 8.38 -16.88
C PRO A 85 0.44 7.28 -15.90
N HIS A 86 1.46 7.54 -15.08
CA HIS A 86 1.99 6.55 -14.17
C HIS A 86 2.68 7.18 -12.95
N VAL A 87 2.92 6.38 -11.95
CA VAL A 87 3.73 6.72 -10.78
C VAL A 87 4.94 5.81 -10.72
N VAL A 88 6.07 6.34 -10.29
CA VAL A 88 7.31 5.58 -10.05
C VAL A 88 7.44 5.29 -8.57
N VAL A 89 7.48 4.01 -8.20
CA VAL A 89 7.73 3.57 -6.83
C VAL A 89 9.21 3.28 -6.69
N THR A 90 9.93 4.14 -5.96
CA THR A 90 11.37 4.02 -5.72
C THR A 90 11.69 4.21 -4.24
N PRO A 91 12.79 3.66 -3.69
CA PRO A 91 13.16 3.85 -2.28
C PRO A 91 13.60 5.29 -2.01
N TYR A 92 13.27 5.78 -0.82
CA TYR A 92 13.70 7.07 -0.28
C TYR A 92 14.15 6.93 1.17
N PRO A 93 14.95 7.87 1.71
CA PRO A 93 15.32 7.86 3.13
C PRO A 93 14.11 7.81 4.06
N HIS A 94 13.03 8.53 3.73
CA HIS A 94 11.80 8.56 4.51
C HIS A 94 10.90 7.32 4.31
N ARG A 95 11.16 6.49 3.27
CA ARG A 95 10.34 5.33 2.92
C ARG A 95 11.20 4.22 2.30
N SER A 96 11.50 3.19 3.05
CA SER A 96 12.10 1.97 2.53
C SER A 96 11.05 1.13 1.76
N LEU A 97 11.49 0.37 0.78
CA LEU A 97 10.68 -0.65 0.13
C LEU A 97 10.88 -2.01 0.81
N LYS A 98 9.83 -2.84 0.84
CA LYS A 98 9.88 -4.17 1.47
C LYS A 98 10.94 -5.09 0.83
N THR A 99 11.09 -4.99 -0.49
CA THR A 99 12.05 -5.75 -1.29
C THR A 99 12.57 -4.88 -2.43
N LYS A 100 13.73 -5.21 -3.00
CA LYS A 100 14.25 -4.53 -4.18
C LYS A 100 13.30 -4.61 -5.38
N ALA A 101 12.63 -5.74 -5.56
CA ALA A 101 11.62 -5.95 -6.60
C ALA A 101 10.34 -5.08 -6.42
N SER A 102 10.20 -4.36 -5.30
CA SER A 102 9.09 -3.41 -5.12
C SER A 102 9.29 -2.10 -5.89
N GLU A 103 10.50 -1.81 -6.36
CA GLU A 103 10.77 -0.67 -7.25
C GLU A 103 10.16 -0.94 -8.62
N ARG A 104 9.25 -0.07 -9.06
CA ARG A 104 8.48 -0.30 -10.28
C ARG A 104 7.74 0.93 -10.76
N ILE A 105 7.33 0.90 -12.03
CA ILE A 105 6.37 1.84 -12.61
C ILE A 105 4.96 1.24 -12.44
N VAL A 106 4.01 2.08 -11.99
CA VAL A 106 2.62 1.68 -11.79
C VAL A 106 1.72 2.57 -12.63
N PRO A 107 1.02 2.04 -13.64
CA PRO A 107 0.07 2.80 -14.44
C PRO A 107 -1.06 3.36 -13.59
N LEU A 108 -1.53 4.56 -13.94
CA LEU A 108 -2.64 5.24 -13.29
C LEU A 108 -3.86 5.19 -14.20
N VAL A 109 -4.95 4.61 -13.70
CA VAL A 109 -6.23 4.47 -14.41
C VAL A 109 -7.39 4.74 -13.45
N GLY A 110 -8.57 5.07 -13.97
CA GLY A 110 -9.79 5.21 -13.17
C GLY A 110 -9.63 6.14 -11.96
N ALA A 111 -10.00 5.65 -10.78
CA ALA A 111 -9.95 6.42 -9.56
C ALA A 111 -8.51 6.78 -9.14
N SER A 112 -7.52 5.95 -9.48
CA SER A 112 -6.11 6.25 -9.17
C SER A 112 -5.57 7.41 -10.00
N LEU A 113 -5.97 7.54 -11.26
CA LEU A 113 -5.61 8.68 -12.10
C LEU A 113 -6.22 9.98 -11.58
N TRP A 114 -7.52 9.95 -11.26
CA TRP A 114 -8.19 11.10 -10.63
C TRP A 114 -7.48 11.53 -9.34
N ALA A 115 -7.17 10.58 -8.46
CA ALA A 115 -6.49 10.89 -7.21
C ALA A 115 -5.09 11.50 -7.44
N ALA A 116 -4.33 10.98 -8.40
CA ALA A 116 -3.01 11.52 -8.73
C ALA A 116 -3.10 12.94 -9.32
N GLN A 117 -4.13 13.24 -10.11
CA GLN A 117 -4.40 14.60 -10.59
C GLN A 117 -4.68 15.55 -9.41
N ARG A 118 -5.55 15.17 -8.46
CA ARG A 118 -5.82 15.95 -7.25
C ARG A 118 -4.56 16.19 -6.41
N LEU A 119 -3.74 15.15 -6.24
CA LEU A 119 -2.46 15.29 -5.55
C LEU A 119 -1.52 16.26 -6.26
N SER A 120 -1.47 16.25 -7.60
CA SER A 120 -0.60 17.12 -8.39
C SER A 120 -1.02 18.60 -8.37
N GLU A 121 -2.27 18.90 -8.03
CA GLU A 121 -2.76 20.27 -7.87
C GLU A 121 -2.23 20.93 -6.58
N ARG A 122 -1.64 20.17 -5.67
CA ARG A 122 -1.01 20.70 -4.45
C ARG A 122 0.33 21.34 -4.77
N ASN A 123 0.54 22.54 -4.23
CA ASN A 123 1.77 23.32 -4.43
C ASN A 123 2.48 23.63 -3.10
N ASP A 124 2.06 22.99 -2.01
CA ASP A 124 2.48 23.32 -0.65
C ASP A 124 3.57 22.39 -0.10
N SER A 125 3.94 21.33 -0.85
CA SER A 125 4.90 20.33 -0.41
C SER A 125 5.51 19.54 -1.57
N ASP A 126 6.75 19.07 -1.40
CA ASP A 126 7.36 18.07 -2.29
C ASP A 126 6.74 16.68 -2.13
N PHE A 127 6.00 16.44 -1.04
CA PHE A 127 5.34 15.17 -0.75
C PHE A 127 3.88 15.22 -1.20
N CYS A 128 3.41 14.15 -1.86
CA CYS A 128 2.01 14.03 -2.24
C CYS A 128 1.05 14.07 -1.04
N LEU A 129 1.50 13.54 0.09
CA LEU A 129 0.70 13.42 1.32
C LEU A 129 1.49 13.90 2.53
N PRO A 130 1.73 15.22 2.68
CA PRO A 130 2.54 15.78 3.76
C PRO A 130 1.95 15.55 5.15
N ARG A 131 0.66 15.21 5.22
CA ARG A 131 0.00 14.79 6.46
C ARG A 131 0.63 13.53 7.07
N TYR A 132 1.14 12.63 6.23
CA TYR A 132 1.69 11.34 6.64
C TYR A 132 3.18 11.21 6.36
N THR A 133 3.76 12.10 5.55
CA THR A 133 5.13 11.97 5.09
C THR A 133 5.87 13.30 5.13
N ASN A 134 7.06 13.26 5.68
CA ASN A 134 8.02 14.34 5.67
C ASN A 134 9.42 13.81 5.27
N LYS A 135 10.45 14.66 5.29
CA LYS A 135 11.82 14.30 4.90
C LYS A 135 12.45 13.16 5.74
N ASP A 136 11.96 12.96 6.96
CA ASP A 136 12.57 12.01 7.90
C ASP A 136 11.85 10.65 7.90
N ARG A 137 10.52 10.65 7.70
CA ARG A 137 9.73 9.41 7.77
C ARG A 137 8.41 9.48 7.02
N CYS A 138 7.89 8.29 6.69
CA CYS A 138 6.52 8.07 6.27
C CYS A 138 5.77 7.32 7.38
N ASP A 139 4.77 7.99 8.01
CA ASP A 139 3.95 7.42 9.08
C ASP A 139 2.74 6.67 8.51
N SER A 140 3.01 5.54 7.87
CA SER A 140 1.97 4.68 7.31
C SER A 140 1.07 4.03 8.37
N ASN A 141 1.52 3.94 9.63
CA ASN A 141 0.70 3.40 10.72
C ASN A 141 -0.43 4.36 11.10
N SER A 142 -0.12 5.65 11.22
CA SER A 142 -1.12 6.69 11.43
C SER A 142 -2.12 6.76 10.27
N ALA A 143 -1.61 6.70 9.03
CA ALA A 143 -2.47 6.63 7.85
C ALA A 143 -3.38 5.39 7.89
N SER A 144 -2.84 4.22 8.23
CA SER A 144 -3.61 2.97 8.34
C SER A 144 -4.75 3.07 9.36
N ALA A 145 -4.47 3.64 10.54
CA ALA A 145 -5.48 3.76 11.60
C ALA A 145 -6.66 4.66 11.15
N ALA A 146 -6.35 5.84 10.60
CA ALA A 146 -7.36 6.78 10.13
C ALA A 146 -8.19 6.22 8.96
N ILE A 147 -7.51 5.62 7.97
CA ILE A 147 -8.15 5.08 6.77
C ILE A 147 -9.02 3.88 7.10
N ASN A 148 -8.53 2.91 7.88
CA ASN A 148 -9.29 1.71 8.17
C ASN A 148 -10.57 2.00 8.95
N LYS A 149 -10.55 3.00 9.86
CA LYS A 149 -11.77 3.43 10.54
C LYS A 149 -12.84 3.89 9.54
N TRP A 150 -12.45 4.65 8.54
CA TRP A 150 -13.36 5.13 7.51
C TRP A 150 -13.75 4.02 6.51
N VAL A 151 -12.79 3.21 6.03
CA VAL A 151 -13.07 2.10 5.10
C VAL A 151 -14.11 1.15 5.69
N LYS A 152 -14.00 0.82 6.97
CA LYS A 152 -14.97 -0.01 7.68
C LYS A 152 -16.36 0.63 7.71
N SER A 153 -16.46 1.92 7.97
CA SER A 153 -17.76 2.61 8.02
C SER A 153 -18.48 2.69 6.68
N VAL A 154 -17.74 2.54 5.55
CA VAL A 154 -18.31 2.61 4.19
C VAL A 154 -18.51 1.23 3.58
N ALA A 155 -17.56 0.30 3.77
CA ALA A 155 -17.53 -0.98 3.09
C ALA A 155 -17.77 -2.19 4.03
N GLY A 156 -18.03 -1.94 5.31
CA GLY A 156 -18.31 -2.97 6.32
C GLY A 156 -17.11 -3.32 7.21
N ASP A 157 -17.39 -3.91 8.37
CA ASP A 157 -16.42 -4.09 9.47
C ASP A 157 -15.17 -4.92 9.11
N GLU A 158 -15.29 -5.84 8.16
CA GLU A 158 -14.18 -6.68 7.70
C GLU A 158 -13.29 -5.97 6.66
N ALA A 159 -13.77 -4.85 6.10
CA ALA A 159 -13.05 -4.12 5.06
C ALA A 159 -11.84 -3.37 5.65
N VAL A 160 -10.68 -3.57 5.03
CA VAL A 160 -9.44 -2.88 5.38
C VAL A 160 -8.70 -2.41 4.14
N ILE A 161 -7.93 -1.34 4.25
CA ILE A 161 -7.18 -0.76 3.12
C ILE A 161 -6.30 -1.80 2.40
N HIS A 162 -5.68 -2.73 3.14
CA HIS A 162 -4.86 -3.78 2.55
C HIS A 162 -5.67 -4.77 1.69
N GLY A 163 -6.96 -4.93 1.97
CA GLY A 163 -7.88 -5.72 1.16
C GLY A 163 -7.99 -5.22 -0.28
N LEU A 164 -7.87 -3.89 -0.51
CA LEU A 164 -7.86 -3.31 -1.86
C LEU A 164 -6.71 -3.87 -2.73
N ARG A 165 -5.53 -4.09 -2.13
CA ARG A 165 -4.42 -4.72 -2.85
C ARG A 165 -4.72 -6.16 -3.24
N HIS A 166 -5.36 -6.94 -2.35
CA HIS A 166 -5.79 -8.31 -2.69
C HIS A 166 -6.84 -8.27 -3.81
N SER A 167 -7.83 -7.40 -3.71
CA SER A 167 -8.84 -7.22 -4.76
C SER A 167 -8.25 -6.79 -6.10
N PHE A 168 -7.23 -5.92 -6.09
CA PHE A 168 -6.56 -5.51 -7.32
C PHE A 168 -5.87 -6.69 -8.01
N ARG A 169 -5.15 -7.52 -7.25
CA ARG A 169 -4.53 -8.75 -7.77
C ARG A 169 -5.57 -9.72 -8.33
N ASP A 170 -6.70 -9.88 -7.64
CA ASP A 170 -7.77 -10.76 -8.11
C ASP A 170 -8.43 -10.23 -9.38
N ARG A 171 -8.59 -8.90 -9.51
CA ARG A 171 -9.07 -8.26 -10.75
C ARG A 171 -8.09 -8.47 -11.91
N LEU A 172 -6.78 -8.36 -11.66
CA LEU A 172 -5.77 -8.64 -12.68
C LEU A 172 -5.81 -10.11 -13.13
N ARG A 173 -5.97 -11.06 -12.20
CA ARG A 173 -6.13 -12.49 -12.53
C ARG A 173 -7.40 -12.73 -13.35
N ALA A 174 -8.51 -12.12 -12.98
CA ALA A 174 -9.77 -12.21 -13.71
C ALA A 174 -9.69 -11.61 -15.13
N ALA A 175 -8.79 -10.65 -15.34
CA ALA A 175 -8.48 -10.06 -16.63
C ALA A 175 -7.37 -10.82 -17.40
N GLU A 176 -6.95 -11.99 -16.90
CA GLU A 176 -5.89 -12.82 -17.50
C GLU A 176 -4.55 -12.08 -17.70
N ALA A 177 -4.26 -11.11 -16.82
CA ALA A 177 -2.99 -10.40 -16.87
C ALA A 177 -1.80 -11.34 -16.65
N PRO A 178 -0.64 -11.09 -17.30
CA PRO A 178 0.57 -11.88 -17.10
C PRO A 178 0.96 -11.98 -15.62
N SER A 179 1.44 -13.15 -15.19
CA SER A 179 1.78 -13.42 -13.78
C SER A 179 2.82 -12.46 -13.23
N GLU A 180 3.74 -12.00 -14.07
CA GLU A 180 4.79 -11.04 -13.72
C GLU A 180 4.22 -9.67 -13.31
N LEU A 181 3.00 -9.33 -13.76
CA LEU A 181 2.30 -8.08 -13.39
C LEU A 181 1.45 -8.25 -12.13
N ILE A 182 1.15 -9.48 -11.71
CA ILE A 182 0.24 -9.77 -10.60
C ILE A 182 0.99 -9.83 -9.26
N ASP A 183 2.22 -10.27 -9.23
CA ASP A 183 3.04 -10.48 -8.03
C ASP A 183 3.96 -9.30 -7.74
#